data_4998f4c1bd982fca7a0b263e25dfad3b
#
_entry.id   4998f4c1bd982fca7a0b263e25dfad3b
#
_cell.length_a   1.000
_cell.length_b   1.000
_cell.length_c   1.000
_cell.angle_alpha   90.00
_cell.angle_beta   90.00
_cell.angle_gamma   90.00
#
_symmetry.space_group_name_H-M   'P 1'
#
loop_
_entity.id
_entity.type
_entity.pdbx_description
1 polymer ?
#
loop_
_entity_poly.entity_id
_entity_poly.type
_entity_poly.pdbx_seq_one_letter_code
_entity_poly.pdbx_strand_id
1 'polypeptide(L)'
;MSTKLEHNADATRYEIYLDGTLAGYADYAERVDGDTTVRDIQHTLTFPEFRGRGVAAQVVEFALNDARTDGFSIIPTCWYVEKYIGEHPEYADLVA
;
A
#
# COMPACT_ATOMS: atom_id res chain seq x y z
N MET A 1 -20.76 1.00 9.05
CA MET A 1 -19.92 1.37 7.90
C MET A 1 -18.97 0.23 7.59
N SER A 2 -18.90 -0.24 6.35
CA SER A 2 -18.06 -1.35 6.00
C SER A 2 -16.80 -0.89 5.25
N THR A 3 -15.68 -1.50 5.60
CA THR A 3 -14.40 -1.25 4.94
C THR A 3 -13.92 -2.56 4.34
N LYS A 4 -13.56 -2.54 3.07
CA LYS A 4 -13.00 -3.70 2.40
C LYS A 4 -11.65 -3.35 1.80
N LEU A 5 -10.64 -4.12 2.14
CA LEU A 5 -9.30 -3.98 1.58
C LEU A 5 -9.05 -5.13 0.61
N GLU A 6 -8.51 -4.82 -0.56
CA GLU A 6 -8.35 -5.80 -1.62
C GLU A 6 -7.03 -5.61 -2.34
N HIS A 7 -6.34 -6.71 -2.62
CA HIS A 7 -5.14 -6.69 -3.45
C HIS A 7 -5.55 -7.06 -4.87
N ASN A 8 -5.56 -6.07 -5.75
CA ASN A 8 -5.86 -6.26 -7.17
C ASN A 8 -4.55 -6.48 -7.92
N ALA A 9 -4.09 -7.73 -7.95
CA ALA A 9 -2.80 -8.07 -8.55
C ALA A 9 -2.77 -7.81 -10.06
N ASP A 10 -3.88 -8.00 -10.74
CA ASP A 10 -3.96 -7.76 -12.18
C ASP A 10 -3.73 -6.30 -12.54
N ALA A 11 -4.17 -5.38 -11.67
CA ALA A 11 -3.98 -3.96 -11.85
C ALA A 11 -2.73 -3.43 -11.12
N THR A 12 -1.99 -4.30 -10.44
CA THR A 12 -0.83 -3.97 -9.61
C THR A 12 -1.14 -2.86 -8.63
N ARG A 13 -2.20 -3.04 -7.86
CA ARG A 13 -2.58 -2.05 -6.85
C ARG A 13 -3.33 -2.67 -5.68
N TYR A 14 -3.26 -1.97 -4.56
CA TYR A 14 -4.06 -2.26 -3.38
C TYR A 14 -5.22 -1.27 -3.35
N GLU A 15 -6.41 -1.75 -3.03
CA GLU A 15 -7.65 -0.96 -3.09
C GLU A 15 -8.33 -0.96 -1.73
N ILE A 16 -9.00 0.15 -1.43
CA ILE A 16 -9.85 0.25 -0.26
C ILE A 16 -11.23 0.75 -0.68
N TYR A 17 -12.25 0.01 -0.25
CA TYR A 17 -13.65 0.33 -0.52
C TYR A 17 -14.33 0.70 0.79
N LEU A 18 -15.09 1.78 0.78
CA LEU A 18 -15.95 2.17 1.90
C LEU A 18 -17.39 2.06 1.45
N ASP A 19 -18.16 1.23 2.13
CA ASP A 19 -19.58 0.97 1.81
C ASP A 19 -19.78 0.61 0.32
N GLY A 20 -18.87 -0.19 -0.22
CA GLY A 20 -18.95 -0.67 -1.59
C GLY A 20 -18.40 0.28 -2.65
N THR A 21 -17.93 1.46 -2.26
CA THR A 21 -17.38 2.44 -3.21
C THR A 21 -15.87 2.52 -3.07
N LEU A 22 -15.17 2.52 -4.20
CA LEU A 22 -13.71 2.65 -4.18
C LEU A 22 -13.33 4.02 -3.60
N ALA A 23 -12.64 4.00 -2.47
CA ALA A 23 -12.27 5.22 -1.75
C ALA A 23 -10.85 5.67 -2.04
N GLY A 24 -9.96 4.72 -2.40
CA GLY A 24 -8.58 5.03 -2.69
C GLY A 24 -7.81 3.79 -3.10
N TYR A 25 -6.54 3.99 -3.44
CA TYR A 25 -5.67 2.87 -3.82
C TYR A 25 -4.19 3.25 -3.66
N ALA A 26 -3.35 2.23 -3.67
CA ALA A 26 -1.90 2.38 -3.73
C ALA A 26 -1.38 1.50 -4.87
N ASP A 27 -0.80 2.11 -5.90
CA ASP A 27 -0.25 1.36 -7.01
C ASP A 27 1.25 1.08 -6.84
N TYR A 28 1.67 -0.04 -7.41
CA TYR A 28 3.06 -0.46 -7.29
C TYR A 28 3.54 -1.07 -8.60
N ALA A 29 4.87 -1.10 -8.75
CA ALA A 29 5.53 -1.91 -9.77
C ALA A 29 6.27 -3.03 -9.05
N GLU A 30 6.19 -4.23 -9.59
CA GLU A 30 6.85 -5.38 -8.99
C GLU A 30 8.09 -5.75 -9.79
N ARG A 31 9.19 -6.00 -9.08
CA ARG A 31 10.45 -6.40 -9.69
C ARG A 31 11.00 -7.63 -8.98
N VAL A 32 11.56 -8.53 -9.78
CA VAL A 32 12.24 -9.70 -9.23
C VAL A 32 13.72 -9.51 -9.42
N ASP A 33 14.49 -9.61 -8.33
CA ASP A 33 15.94 -9.47 -8.33
C ASP A 33 16.52 -10.71 -7.64
N GLY A 34 16.92 -11.69 -8.46
CA GLY A 34 17.35 -12.97 -7.94
C GLY A 34 16.20 -13.70 -7.23
N ASP A 35 16.40 -14.00 -5.96
CA ASP A 35 15.38 -14.65 -5.13
C ASP A 35 14.48 -13.65 -4.41
N THR A 36 14.71 -12.36 -4.62
CA THR A 36 13.99 -11.29 -3.91
C THR A 36 12.97 -10.64 -4.83
N THR A 37 11.75 -10.53 -4.35
CA THR A 37 10.71 -9.75 -5.02
C THR A 37 10.54 -8.43 -4.29
N VAL A 38 10.52 -7.34 -5.05
CA VAL A 38 10.43 -5.98 -4.52
C VAL A 38 9.19 -5.33 -5.10
N ARG A 39 8.37 -4.72 -4.24
CA ARG A 39 7.23 -3.90 -4.66
C ARG A 39 7.57 -2.45 -4.44
N ASP A 40 7.65 -1.71 -5.54
CA ASP A 40 7.91 -0.29 -5.55
C ASP A 40 6.56 0.43 -5.51
N ILE A 41 6.16 0.92 -4.34
CA ILE A 41 4.88 1.61 -4.20
C ILE A 41 5.07 3.04 -4.68
N GLN A 42 4.43 3.37 -5.80
CA GLN A 42 4.70 4.59 -6.55
C GLN A 42 3.71 5.71 -6.28
N HIS A 43 2.44 5.37 -6.08
CA HIS A 43 1.39 6.36 -5.86
C HIS A 43 0.37 5.88 -4.85
N THR A 44 -0.15 6.82 -4.08
CA THR A 44 -1.27 6.58 -3.17
C THR A 44 -2.30 7.67 -3.46
N LEU A 45 -3.53 7.25 -3.74
CA LEU A 45 -4.62 8.17 -4.07
C LEU A 45 -5.79 7.96 -3.12
N THR A 46 -6.34 9.05 -2.61
CA THR A 46 -7.62 9.06 -1.91
C THR A 46 -8.57 9.95 -2.69
N PHE A 47 -9.74 9.43 -3.05
CA PHE A 47 -10.73 10.25 -3.75
C PHE A 47 -11.24 11.36 -2.83
N PRO A 48 -11.52 12.57 -3.37
CA PRO A 48 -11.82 13.74 -2.54
C PRO A 48 -12.94 13.55 -1.52
N GLU A 49 -13.99 12.82 -1.88
CA GLU A 49 -15.12 12.61 -0.98
C GLU A 49 -14.80 11.75 0.23
N PHE A 50 -13.64 11.08 0.23
CA PHE A 50 -13.22 10.20 1.32
C PHE A 50 -12.05 10.74 2.11
N ARG A 51 -11.63 11.96 1.85
CA ARG A 51 -10.53 12.58 2.59
C ARG A 51 -10.90 12.77 4.07
N GLY A 52 -9.87 12.66 4.92
CA GLY A 52 -10.08 12.82 6.36
C GLY A 52 -10.59 11.58 7.07
N ARG A 53 -10.67 10.44 6.39
CA ARG A 53 -11.16 9.18 6.97
C ARG A 53 -10.06 8.13 7.18
N GLY A 54 -8.79 8.52 7.05
CA GLY A 54 -7.68 7.60 7.22
C GLY A 54 -7.55 6.56 6.10
N VAL A 55 -8.06 6.86 4.90
CA VAL A 55 -8.05 5.94 3.78
C VAL A 55 -6.63 5.59 3.35
N ALA A 56 -5.77 6.59 3.18
CA ALA A 56 -4.40 6.35 2.75
C ALA A 56 -3.63 5.51 3.76
N ALA A 57 -3.80 5.79 5.05
CA ALA A 57 -3.12 5.02 6.10
C ALA A 57 -3.55 3.56 6.08
N GLN A 58 -4.82 3.30 5.90
CA GLN A 58 -5.34 1.93 5.90
C GLN A 58 -4.86 1.13 4.69
N VAL A 59 -4.87 1.72 3.49
CA VAL A 59 -4.45 1.01 2.29
C VAL A 59 -2.94 0.77 2.29
N VAL A 60 -2.16 1.72 2.81
CA VAL A 60 -0.71 1.54 2.92
C VAL A 60 -0.37 0.48 3.96
N GLU A 61 -1.03 0.49 5.12
CA GLU A 61 -0.84 -0.54 6.13
C GLU A 61 -1.12 -1.93 5.56
N PHE A 62 -2.21 -2.05 4.82
CA PHE A 62 -2.57 -3.31 4.18
C PHE A 62 -1.49 -3.76 3.18
N ALA A 63 -0.99 -2.84 2.36
CA ALA A 63 0.06 -3.15 1.37
C ALA A 63 1.35 -3.62 2.06
N LEU A 64 1.75 -2.95 3.13
CA LEU A 64 2.96 -3.31 3.86
C LEU A 64 2.84 -4.67 4.54
N ASN A 65 1.70 -4.94 5.16
CA ASN A 65 1.45 -6.22 5.80
C ASN A 65 1.38 -7.37 4.79
N ASP A 66 0.81 -7.12 3.61
CA ASP A 66 0.76 -8.12 2.55
C ASP A 66 2.16 -8.44 2.04
N ALA A 67 3.00 -7.43 1.85
CA ALA A 67 4.39 -7.65 1.45
C ALA A 67 5.15 -8.46 2.50
N ARG A 68 4.93 -8.17 3.77
CA ARG A 68 5.56 -8.93 4.86
C ARG A 68 5.14 -10.40 4.83
N THR A 69 3.86 -10.65 4.64
CA THR A 69 3.32 -12.01 4.57
C THR A 69 3.95 -12.79 3.43
N ASP A 70 4.16 -12.14 2.29
CA ASP A 70 4.73 -12.77 1.10
C ASP A 70 6.27 -12.81 1.12
N GLY A 71 6.90 -12.17 2.09
CA GLY A 71 8.35 -12.12 2.18
C GLY A 71 8.99 -11.18 1.18
N PHE A 72 8.28 -10.16 0.74
CA PHE A 72 8.75 -9.20 -0.25
C PHE A 72 9.31 -7.95 0.42
N SER A 73 10.21 -7.26 -0.29
CA SER A 73 10.72 -5.97 0.14
C SER A 73 9.93 -4.84 -0.51
N ILE A 74 10.03 -3.64 0.07
CA ILE A 74 9.31 -2.45 -0.39
C ILE A 74 10.31 -1.36 -0.77
N ILE A 75 10.04 -0.68 -1.89
CA ILE A 75 10.68 0.59 -2.22
C ILE A 75 9.61 1.66 -2.06
N PRO A 76 9.75 2.58 -1.12
CA PRO A 76 8.75 3.63 -0.87
C PRO A 76 8.99 4.84 -1.76
N THR A 77 8.76 4.71 -3.06
CA THR A 77 8.90 5.83 -4.00
C THR A 77 7.87 6.92 -3.72
N CYS A 78 6.64 6.53 -3.35
CA CYS A 78 5.61 7.48 -2.96
C CYS A 78 5.99 8.15 -1.64
N TRP A 79 5.95 9.50 -1.62
CA TRP A 79 6.31 10.25 -0.41
C TRP A 79 5.46 9.87 0.81
N TYR A 80 4.19 9.54 0.59
CA TYR A 80 3.30 9.18 1.69
C TYR A 80 3.72 7.84 2.32
N VAL A 81 4.14 6.88 1.49
CA VAL A 81 4.59 5.57 2.00
C VAL A 81 5.89 5.74 2.78
N GLU A 82 6.81 6.56 2.28
CA GLU A 82 8.04 6.86 3.00
C GLU A 82 7.75 7.50 4.36
N LYS A 83 6.84 8.48 4.38
CA LYS A 83 6.42 9.14 5.62
C LYS A 83 5.78 8.14 6.58
N TYR A 84 4.89 7.29 6.06
CA TYR A 84 4.19 6.29 6.87
C TYR A 84 5.18 5.35 7.55
N ILE A 85 6.16 4.84 6.81
CA ILE A 85 7.18 3.96 7.37
C ILE A 85 8.03 4.68 8.41
N GLY A 86 8.34 5.96 8.17
CA GLY A 86 9.07 6.77 9.16
C GLY A 86 8.33 6.94 10.47
N GLU A 87 6.99 6.98 10.41
CA GLU A 87 6.14 7.10 11.59
C GLU A 87 5.79 5.74 12.22
N HIS A 88 6.04 4.65 11.49
CA HIS A 88 5.74 3.28 11.93
C HIS A 88 6.97 2.41 11.76
N PRO A 89 7.97 2.56 12.67
CA PRO A 89 9.27 1.91 12.51
C PRO A 89 9.22 0.38 12.48
N GLU A 90 8.10 -0.22 12.86
CA GLU A 90 7.91 -1.67 12.74
C GLU A 90 7.94 -2.14 11.28
N TYR A 91 7.82 -1.23 10.30
CA TYR A 91 7.91 -1.55 8.88
C TYR A 91 9.26 -1.21 8.26
N ALA A 92 10.20 -0.66 9.03
CA ALA A 92 11.49 -0.24 8.49
C ALA A 92 12.29 -1.39 7.89
N ASP A 93 12.12 -2.61 8.42
CA ASP A 93 12.81 -3.80 7.93
C ASP A 93 12.33 -4.26 6.55
N LEU A 94 11.18 -3.76 6.07
CA LEU A 94 10.68 -4.09 4.73
C LEU A 94 11.40 -3.31 3.64
N VAL A 95 12.02 -2.19 3.97
CA VAL A 95 12.62 -1.31 2.96
C VAL A 95 13.85 -1.98 2.36
N ALA A 96 13.85 -2.05 1.03
CA ALA A 96 14.93 -2.69 0.28
C ALA A 96 16.23 -1.85 0.32
#